data_0918a100fba2207f95870789e73eae82
#
_entry.id   0918a100fba2207f95870789e73eae82
#
_cell.length_a   1.000
_cell.length_b   1.000
_cell.length_c   1.000
_cell.angle_alpha   90.00
_cell.angle_beta   90.00
_cell.angle_gamma   90.00
#
_symmetry.space_group_name_H-M   'P 1'
#
loop_
_entity.id
_entity.type
_entity.pdbx_description
1 polymer ?
#
loop_
_entity_poly.entity_id
_entity_poly.type
_entity_poly.pdbx_seq_one_letter_code
_entity_poly.pdbx_strand_id
1 'polypeptide(L)'
;MNDVIIIGGSFAGLAAALQLGRARRKVTVLDTGLPRNRFAGHSHGLLGHDHKPPLDILAEARQQLARYPTIRLVNGRADSVSGAIDHFSVLTGDGENIGARRVILSYGVADEMPDVPGYAESWGHVHRALPLLRRL
;
A
#
# COMPACT_ATOMS: atom_id res chain seq x y z
N MET A 1 15.14 -14.38 7.53
CA MET A 1 14.06 -14.60 6.54
C MET A 1 12.74 -14.12 7.12
N ASN A 2 11.93 -13.45 6.34
CA ASN A 2 10.60 -13.03 6.73
C ASN A 2 9.60 -14.20 6.63
N ASP A 3 8.56 -14.18 7.46
CA ASP A 3 7.39 -15.03 7.22
C ASP A 3 6.63 -14.54 5.98
N VAL A 4 6.46 -13.21 5.89
CA VAL A 4 5.73 -12.57 4.79
C VAL A 4 6.43 -11.29 4.34
N ILE A 5 6.51 -11.09 3.03
CA ILE A 5 6.75 -9.77 2.42
C ILE A 5 5.43 -9.28 1.84
N ILE A 6 5.08 -8.03 2.13
CA ILE A 6 3.92 -7.35 1.57
C ILE A 6 4.43 -6.29 0.59
N ILE A 7 4.00 -6.39 -0.66
CA ILE A 7 4.32 -5.40 -1.69
C ILE A 7 3.15 -4.44 -1.83
N GLY A 8 3.36 -3.20 -1.41
CA GLY A 8 2.35 -2.16 -1.34
C GLY A 8 1.89 -1.89 0.08
N GLY A 9 2.23 -0.73 0.60
CA GLY A 9 1.95 -0.26 1.97
C GLY A 9 0.86 0.79 2.04
N SER A 10 -0.20 0.66 1.23
CA SER A 10 -1.44 1.42 1.35
C SER A 10 -2.43 0.65 2.26
N PHE A 11 -3.72 0.94 2.18
CA PHE A 11 -4.73 0.41 3.09
C PHE A 11 -4.73 -1.12 3.19
N ALA A 12 -4.73 -1.81 2.06
CA ALA A 12 -4.75 -3.27 2.04
C ALA A 12 -3.49 -3.88 2.65
N GLY A 13 -2.32 -3.38 2.26
CA GLY A 13 -1.04 -3.88 2.77
C GLY A 13 -0.85 -3.63 4.25
N LEU A 14 -1.21 -2.43 4.74
CA LEU A 14 -1.11 -2.11 6.17
C LEU A 14 -2.13 -2.90 7.00
N ALA A 15 -3.34 -3.14 6.48
CA ALA A 15 -4.34 -3.99 7.14
C ALA A 15 -3.84 -5.43 7.30
N ALA A 16 -3.24 -6.01 6.24
CA ALA A 16 -2.62 -7.33 6.29
C ALA A 16 -1.46 -7.37 7.30
N ALA A 17 -0.58 -6.35 7.26
CA ALA A 17 0.55 -6.24 8.17
C ALA A 17 0.10 -6.20 9.64
N LEU A 18 -0.98 -5.46 9.93
CA LEU A 18 -1.53 -5.39 11.30
C LEU A 18 -1.94 -6.76 11.82
N GLN A 19 -2.68 -7.53 11.04
CA GLN A 19 -3.11 -8.87 11.44
C GLN A 19 -1.93 -9.83 11.63
N LEU A 20 -0.95 -9.76 10.73
CA LEU A 20 0.26 -10.57 10.83
C LEU A 20 1.13 -10.17 12.03
N GLY A 21 1.23 -8.89 12.33
CA GLY A 21 1.90 -8.39 13.54
C GLY A 21 1.24 -8.88 14.83
N ARG A 22 -0.10 -8.86 14.88
CA ARG A 22 -0.86 -9.46 16.00
C ARG A 22 -0.58 -10.95 16.16
N ALA A 23 -0.40 -11.65 15.02
CA ALA A 23 -0.01 -13.07 15.01
C ALA A 23 1.49 -13.30 15.22
N ARG A 24 2.24 -12.26 15.57
CA ARG A 24 3.69 -12.29 15.83
C ARG A 24 4.52 -12.82 14.64
N ARG A 25 4.04 -12.61 13.41
CA ARG A 25 4.77 -12.98 12.20
C ARG A 25 5.80 -11.92 11.86
N LYS A 26 6.95 -12.35 11.35
CA LYS A 26 8.00 -11.45 10.86
C LYS A 26 7.63 -10.95 9.47
N VAL A 27 7.36 -9.66 9.35
CA VAL A 27 6.81 -9.04 8.15
C VAL A 27 7.67 -7.87 7.70
N THR A 28 7.95 -7.82 6.40
CA THR A 28 8.48 -6.62 5.75
C THR A 28 7.43 -6.09 4.78
N VAL A 29 7.09 -4.81 4.88
CA VAL A 29 6.22 -4.09 3.95
C VAL A 29 7.08 -3.19 3.08
N LEU A 30 7.04 -3.39 1.77
CA LEU A 30 7.65 -2.51 0.77
C LEU A 30 6.61 -1.54 0.24
N ASP A 31 6.88 -0.25 0.34
CA ASP A 31 5.95 0.79 -0.10
C ASP A 31 6.67 1.92 -0.81
N THR A 32 6.13 2.35 -1.94
CA THR A 32 6.62 3.51 -2.69
C THR A 32 6.08 4.84 -2.17
N GLY A 33 5.05 4.81 -1.31
CA GLY A 33 4.40 6.01 -0.79
C GLY A 33 3.44 6.69 -1.77
N LEU A 34 3.03 6.01 -2.85
CA LEU A 34 2.17 6.55 -3.91
C LEU A 34 0.81 5.81 -3.98
N PRO A 35 -0.08 5.96 -2.98
CA PRO A 35 -1.39 5.33 -3.03
C PRO A 35 -2.25 5.93 -4.15
N ARG A 36 -3.17 5.12 -4.73
CA ARG A 36 -4.06 5.56 -5.82
C ARG A 36 -4.90 6.77 -5.43
N ASN A 37 -5.35 6.84 -4.19
CA ASN A 37 -6.20 7.92 -3.68
C ASN A 37 -5.41 9.14 -3.17
N ARG A 38 -4.11 9.25 -3.45
CA ARG A 38 -3.27 10.38 -3.02
C ARG A 38 -3.74 11.75 -3.50
N PHE A 39 -4.54 11.78 -4.56
CA PHE A 39 -5.12 13.01 -5.12
C PHE A 39 -6.45 13.41 -4.47
N ALA A 40 -7.05 12.55 -3.65
CA ALA A 40 -8.28 12.85 -2.95
C ALA A 40 -8.01 13.66 -1.69
N GLY A 41 -8.82 14.70 -1.44
CA GLY A 41 -8.72 15.50 -0.23
C GLY A 41 -9.25 14.80 1.01
N HIS A 42 -10.31 13.99 0.84
CA HIS A 42 -11.01 13.30 1.93
C HIS A 42 -11.40 11.88 1.53
N SER A 43 -11.44 11.00 2.52
CA SER A 43 -11.96 9.64 2.39
C SER A 43 -13.38 9.56 2.95
N HIS A 44 -14.21 8.71 2.34
CA HIS A 44 -15.58 8.48 2.77
C HIS A 44 -15.90 6.99 2.87
N GLY A 45 -16.79 6.65 3.81
CA GLY A 45 -17.30 5.29 3.95
C GLY A 45 -16.43 4.33 4.75
N LEU A 46 -15.30 4.79 5.29
CA LEU A 46 -14.49 3.99 6.20
C LEU A 46 -14.86 4.34 7.65
N LEU A 47 -15.47 3.41 8.34
CA LEU A 47 -15.91 3.61 9.72
C LEU A 47 -14.76 4.06 10.64
N GLY A 48 -14.96 5.15 11.35
CA GLY A 48 -13.96 5.77 12.21
C GLY A 48 -13.02 6.75 11.51
N HIS A 49 -13.05 6.81 10.18
CA HIS A 49 -12.17 7.66 9.37
C HIS A 49 -12.90 8.47 8.30
N ASP A 50 -14.23 8.56 8.40
CA ASP A 50 -15.01 9.33 7.44
C ASP A 50 -14.59 10.80 7.45
N HIS A 51 -14.51 11.43 6.29
CA HIS A 51 -13.98 12.78 6.05
C HIS A 51 -12.48 13.00 6.30
N LYS A 52 -11.74 12.04 6.83
CA LYS A 52 -10.28 12.20 6.99
C LYS A 52 -9.55 12.19 5.65
N PRO A 53 -8.49 12.99 5.50
CA PRO A 53 -7.59 12.85 4.35
C PRO A 53 -6.98 11.44 4.30
N PRO A 54 -6.91 10.79 3.12
CA PRO A 54 -6.37 9.45 3.00
C PRO A 54 -4.94 9.29 3.55
N LEU A 55 -4.10 10.29 3.33
CA LEU A 55 -2.71 10.27 3.82
C LEU A 55 -2.62 10.33 5.33
N ASP A 56 -3.55 11.00 6.01
CA ASP A 56 -3.60 11.03 7.48
C ASP A 56 -3.99 9.66 8.04
N ILE A 57 -4.93 8.98 7.41
CA ILE A 57 -5.32 7.61 7.79
C ILE A 57 -4.11 6.67 7.67
N LEU A 58 -3.35 6.76 6.57
CA LEU A 58 -2.15 5.95 6.37
C LEU A 58 -1.05 6.28 7.39
N ALA A 59 -0.88 7.56 7.73
CA ALA A 59 0.08 7.99 8.75
C ALA A 59 -0.29 7.43 10.14
N GLU A 60 -1.56 7.50 10.54
CA GLU A 60 -2.05 6.89 11.78
C GLU A 60 -1.83 5.37 11.78
N ALA A 61 -2.14 4.69 10.68
CA ALA A 61 -1.95 3.25 10.54
C ALA A 61 -0.47 2.86 10.72
N ARG A 62 0.46 3.61 10.12
CA ARG A 62 1.90 3.37 10.27
C ARG A 62 2.37 3.56 11.70
N GLN A 63 1.86 4.57 12.41
CA GLN A 63 2.15 4.78 13.83
C GLN A 63 1.67 3.60 14.69
N GLN A 64 0.49 3.06 14.38
CA GLN A 64 -0.03 1.88 15.07
C GLN A 64 0.84 0.65 14.80
N LEU A 65 1.26 0.44 13.55
CA LEU A 65 2.13 -0.67 13.16
C LEU A 65 3.53 -0.60 13.80
N ALA A 66 4.05 0.60 14.07
CA ALA A 66 5.33 0.79 14.72
C ALA A 66 5.41 0.19 16.15
N ARG A 67 4.26 -0.12 16.74
CA ARG A 67 4.20 -0.83 18.05
C ARG A 67 4.47 -2.33 17.96
N TYR A 68 4.49 -2.88 16.75
CA TYR A 68 4.74 -4.31 16.52
C TYR A 68 6.19 -4.51 16.08
N PRO A 69 7.07 -5.04 16.96
CA PRO A 69 8.49 -5.15 16.68
C PRO A 69 8.83 -6.15 15.56
N THR A 70 7.87 -6.99 15.17
CA THR A 70 8.03 -7.96 14.08
C THR A 70 7.69 -7.39 12.70
N ILE A 71 7.19 -6.15 12.63
CA ILE A 71 6.85 -5.47 11.37
C ILE A 71 7.92 -4.44 11.03
N ARG A 72 8.44 -4.54 9.82
CA ARG A 72 9.37 -3.57 9.23
C ARG A 72 8.70 -2.88 8.04
N LEU A 73 8.61 -1.56 8.09
CA LEU A 73 8.16 -0.74 6.97
C LEU A 73 9.39 -0.21 6.23
N VAL A 74 9.45 -0.44 4.94
CA VAL A 74 10.58 -0.07 4.08
C VAL A 74 10.08 0.75 2.91
N ASN A 75 10.63 1.95 2.74
CA ASN A 75 10.45 2.72 1.52
C ASN A 75 11.22 2.05 0.39
N GLY A 76 10.53 1.64 -0.63
CA GLY A 76 11.16 0.98 -1.76
C GLY A 76 10.15 0.36 -2.71
N ARG A 77 10.64 0.04 -3.90
CA ARG A 77 9.88 -0.63 -4.94
C ARG A 77 10.35 -2.08 -5.04
N ALA A 78 9.41 -2.99 -5.22
CA ALA A 78 9.72 -4.34 -5.66
C ALA A 78 9.83 -4.36 -7.18
N ASP A 79 10.95 -4.83 -7.71
CA ASP A 79 11.17 -4.95 -9.15
C ASP A 79 10.76 -6.32 -9.66
N SER A 80 11.02 -7.37 -8.90
CA SER A 80 10.62 -8.72 -9.27
C SER A 80 10.42 -9.62 -8.06
N VAL A 81 9.62 -10.64 -8.25
CA VAL A 81 9.41 -11.74 -7.30
C VAL A 81 9.77 -13.05 -7.97
N SER A 82 10.55 -13.87 -7.32
CA SER A 82 10.95 -15.18 -7.80
C SER A 82 10.86 -16.23 -6.70
N GLY A 83 10.98 -17.51 -7.07
CA GLY A 83 10.98 -18.62 -6.13
C GLY A 83 9.63 -19.33 -6.04
N ALA A 84 9.42 -20.04 -4.94
CA ALA A 84 8.24 -20.86 -4.68
C ALA A 84 7.84 -20.74 -3.20
N ILE A 85 6.76 -21.42 -2.84
CA ILE A 85 6.28 -21.49 -1.45
C ILE A 85 7.44 -21.83 -0.49
N ASP A 86 7.53 -21.06 0.58
CA ASP A 86 8.56 -21.07 1.62
C ASP A 86 9.95 -20.55 1.18
N HIS A 87 10.14 -20.24 -0.10
CA HIS A 87 11.43 -19.81 -0.69
C HIS A 87 11.27 -18.70 -1.72
N PHE A 88 10.50 -17.66 -1.40
CA PHE A 88 10.40 -16.48 -2.25
C PHE A 88 11.56 -15.52 -2.03
N SER A 89 11.95 -14.85 -3.10
CA SER A 89 12.90 -13.74 -3.08
C SER A 89 12.28 -12.55 -3.81
N VAL A 90 12.32 -11.39 -3.19
CA VAL A 90 11.88 -10.13 -3.77
C VAL A 90 13.10 -9.26 -4.02
N LEU A 91 13.33 -8.93 -5.29
CA LEU A 91 14.37 -7.97 -5.70
C LEU A 91 13.79 -6.55 -5.57
N THR A 92 14.47 -5.72 -4.84
CA THR A 92 14.09 -4.31 -4.67
C THR A 92 14.77 -3.42 -5.71
N GLY A 93 14.23 -2.23 -5.92
CA GLY A 93 14.74 -1.28 -6.91
C GLY A 93 16.17 -0.79 -6.67
N ASP A 94 16.68 -0.91 -5.45
CA ASP A 94 18.07 -0.63 -5.09
C ASP A 94 18.99 -1.86 -5.16
N GLY A 95 18.49 -2.99 -5.64
CA GLY A 95 19.25 -4.22 -5.88
C GLY A 95 19.36 -5.17 -4.68
N GLU A 96 18.66 -4.90 -3.57
CA GLU A 96 18.60 -5.81 -2.45
C GLU A 96 17.67 -7.00 -2.73
N ASN A 97 18.04 -8.19 -2.29
CA ASN A 97 17.18 -9.37 -2.29
C ASN A 97 16.66 -9.65 -0.90
N ILE A 98 15.34 -9.70 -0.74
CA ILE A 98 14.69 -9.97 0.53
C ILE A 98 13.94 -11.31 0.45
N GLY A 99 14.31 -12.24 1.33
CA GLY A 99 13.71 -13.56 1.38
C GLY A 99 12.46 -13.63 2.25
N ALA A 100 11.46 -14.42 1.81
CA ALA A 100 10.26 -14.69 2.59
C ALA A 100 9.63 -16.04 2.27
N ARG A 101 8.85 -16.54 3.22
CA ARG A 101 8.06 -17.77 3.03
C ARG A 101 6.82 -17.53 2.18
N ARG A 102 6.22 -16.35 2.27
CA ARG A 102 5.02 -15.93 1.53
C ARG A 102 5.17 -14.49 1.04
N VAL A 103 4.44 -14.17 -0.02
CA VAL A 103 4.34 -12.81 -0.56
C VAL A 103 2.88 -12.44 -0.69
N ILE A 104 2.54 -11.23 -0.25
CA ILE A 104 1.23 -10.60 -0.48
C ILE A 104 1.41 -9.46 -1.46
N LEU A 105 0.66 -9.50 -2.55
CA LEU A 105 0.64 -8.44 -3.56
C LEU A 105 -0.54 -7.50 -3.28
N SER A 106 -0.22 -6.30 -2.82
CA SER A 106 -1.20 -5.24 -2.50
C SER A 106 -0.79 -3.88 -3.07
N TYR A 107 -0.09 -3.90 -4.20
CA TYR A 107 0.44 -2.70 -4.83
C TYR A 107 -0.62 -1.87 -5.58
N GLY A 108 -1.87 -2.35 -5.64
CA GLY A 108 -2.97 -1.64 -6.27
C GLY A 108 -2.84 -1.54 -7.78
N VAL A 109 -3.34 -0.43 -8.32
CA VAL A 109 -3.29 -0.12 -9.74
C VAL A 109 -2.77 1.29 -9.96
N ALA A 110 -2.14 1.52 -11.11
CA ALA A 110 -1.83 2.84 -11.62
C ALA A 110 -2.80 3.17 -12.74
N ASP A 111 -3.42 4.35 -12.66
CA ASP A 111 -4.35 4.80 -13.70
C ASP A 111 -3.55 5.35 -14.88
N GLU A 112 -3.85 4.88 -16.09
CA GLU A 112 -3.36 5.47 -17.32
C GLU A 112 -4.24 6.65 -17.69
N MET A 113 -3.63 7.84 -17.78
CA MET A 113 -4.35 9.06 -18.13
C MET A 113 -4.39 9.22 -19.64
N PRO A 114 -5.56 9.63 -20.23
CA PRO A 114 -5.61 10.04 -21.62
C PRO A 114 -4.67 11.22 -21.85
N ASP A 115 -4.06 11.26 -23.05
CA ASP A 115 -3.22 12.37 -23.49
C ASP A 115 -4.09 13.56 -23.91
N VAL A 116 -4.76 14.16 -22.94
CA VAL A 116 -5.61 15.34 -23.08
C VAL A 116 -5.07 16.45 -22.18
N PRO A 117 -4.77 17.64 -22.70
CA PRO A 117 -4.27 18.74 -21.88
C PRO A 117 -5.17 19.03 -20.68
N GLY A 118 -4.59 19.14 -19.48
CA GLY A 118 -5.30 19.39 -18.23
C GLY A 118 -5.98 18.19 -17.58
N TYR A 119 -6.05 17.02 -18.26
CA TYR A 119 -6.75 15.84 -17.70
C TYR A 119 -6.01 15.26 -16.51
N ALA A 120 -4.73 15.00 -16.63
CA ALA A 120 -3.93 14.44 -15.55
C ALA A 120 -3.85 15.38 -14.33
N GLU A 121 -3.72 16.67 -14.57
CA GLU A 121 -3.68 17.71 -13.54
C GLU A 121 -5.01 17.84 -12.78
N SER A 122 -6.13 17.52 -13.43
CA SER A 122 -7.48 17.56 -12.85
C SER A 122 -7.88 16.26 -12.16
N TRP A 123 -7.05 15.23 -12.28
CA TRP A 123 -7.36 13.91 -11.73
C TRP A 123 -7.51 13.94 -10.21
N GLY A 124 -8.58 13.32 -9.73
CA GLY A 124 -8.92 13.32 -8.30
C GLY A 124 -9.66 14.56 -7.81
N HIS A 125 -9.59 15.67 -8.55
CA HIS A 125 -10.30 16.92 -8.22
C HIS A 125 -11.60 17.05 -9.03
N VAL A 126 -11.52 16.94 -10.34
CA VAL A 126 -12.64 17.07 -11.29
C VAL A 126 -13.01 15.73 -11.88
N HIS A 127 -12.02 14.95 -12.29
CA HIS A 127 -12.19 13.61 -12.84
C HIS A 127 -12.01 12.55 -11.75
N ARG A 128 -12.88 11.54 -11.72
CA ARG A 128 -12.86 10.44 -10.74
C ARG A 128 -12.98 9.09 -11.43
N ALA A 129 -12.32 8.08 -10.86
CA ALA A 129 -12.33 6.73 -11.41
C ALA A 129 -13.70 6.03 -11.28
N LEU A 130 -14.51 6.40 -10.30
CA LEU A 130 -15.80 5.77 -10.02
C LEU A 130 -16.93 6.82 -9.97
N PRO A 131 -17.71 6.98 -11.05
CA PRO A 131 -18.85 7.88 -11.07
C PRO A 131 -19.98 7.46 -10.10
N LEU A 132 -20.01 6.19 -9.67
CA LEU A 132 -21.07 5.62 -8.82
C LEU A 132 -21.02 6.09 -7.34
N LEU A 133 -19.94 6.70 -6.90
CA LEU A 133 -19.84 7.29 -5.57
C LEU A 133 -20.18 8.80 -5.56
N ARG A 134 -20.78 9.29 -6.63
CA ARG A 134 -21.39 10.62 -6.63
C ARG A 134 -22.70 10.54 -5.87
N ARG A 135 -22.69 11.10 -4.68
CA ARG A 135 -23.84 11.38 -3.81
C ARG A 135 -24.32 10.17 -2.98
N LEU A 136 -23.85 10.14 -1.82
CA LEU A 136 -24.73 10.05 -0.65
C LEU A 136 -24.50 11.30 0.20
#